data_7c6545d23b83f1072c406e588d9dcdf3
#
_entry.id   7c6545d23b83f1072c406e588d9dcdf3
#
_cell.length_a   1.000
_cell.length_b   1.000
_cell.length_c   1.000
_cell.angle_alpha   90.00
_cell.angle_beta   90.00
_cell.angle_gamma   90.00
#
_symmetry.space_group_name_H-M   'P 1'
#
loop_
_entity.id
_entity.type
_entity.pdbx_description
1 polymer ?
#
loop_
_entity_poly.entity_id
_entity_poly.type
_entity_poly.pdbx_seq_one_letter_code
_entity_poly.pdbx_strand_id
1 'polypeptide(L)' 'MKQIHFEPTNQEAMNALMDEHGKSNTMYPGTNEHGESVYISIFEDKIVTMTSQSNGWMRKNIYYRDGSREETFER' A
#
# COMPACT_ATOMS: atom_id res chain seq x y z
N MET A 1 9.93 -13.20 7.42
CA MET A 1 9.65 -11.85 6.89
C MET A 1 8.43 -11.26 7.60
N LYS A 2 8.55 -10.05 8.09
CA LYS A 2 7.45 -9.41 8.81
C LYS A 2 6.38 -8.92 7.85
N GLN A 3 5.14 -9.31 8.10
CA GLN A 3 4.00 -8.86 7.31
C GLN A 3 3.43 -7.57 7.90
N ILE A 4 3.05 -6.64 7.03
CA ILE A 4 2.48 -5.36 7.45
C ILE A 4 0.97 -5.41 7.28
N HIS A 5 0.25 -5.00 8.34
CA HIS A 5 -1.18 -4.80 8.25
C HIS A 5 -1.46 -3.38 7.78
N PHE A 6 -2.18 -3.24 6.67
CA PHE A 6 -2.43 -1.96 6.03
C PHE A 6 -3.90 -1.55 6.16
N GLU A 7 -4.14 -0.38 6.75
CA GLU A 7 -5.48 0.18 6.94
C GLU A 7 -5.59 1.52 6.20
N PRO A 8 -6.12 1.52 4.96
CA PRO A 8 -6.18 2.74 4.16
C PRO A 8 -7.16 3.79 4.66
N THR A 9 -8.07 3.40 5.58
CA THR A 9 -8.99 4.35 6.20
C THR A 9 -8.39 5.10 7.38
N ASN A 10 -7.20 4.71 7.81
CA ASN A 10 -6.51 5.32 8.95
C ASN A 10 -5.30 6.11 8.45
N GLN A 11 -5.50 7.40 8.19
CA GLN A 11 -4.45 8.27 7.65
C GLN A 11 -3.26 8.39 8.60
N GLU A 12 -3.52 8.42 9.91
CA GLU A 12 -2.48 8.52 10.91
C GLU A 12 -1.56 7.28 10.90
N ALA A 13 -2.16 6.10 10.77
CA ALA A 13 -1.39 4.86 10.67
C ALA A 13 -0.57 4.80 9.37
N MET A 14 -1.13 5.28 8.26
CA MET A 14 -0.40 5.35 7.00
C MET A 14 0.78 6.31 7.09
N ASN A 15 0.60 7.46 7.71
CA ASN A 15 1.67 8.43 7.90
C ASN A 15 2.80 7.85 8.76
N ALA A 16 2.45 7.09 9.79
CA ALA A 16 3.43 6.42 10.64
C ALA A 16 4.25 5.40 9.85
N LEU A 17 3.60 4.64 8.96
CA LEU A 17 4.31 3.69 8.09
C LEU A 17 5.28 4.42 7.14
N MET A 18 4.86 5.54 6.58
CA MET A 18 5.71 6.34 5.70
C MET A 18 6.92 6.89 6.46
N ASP A 19 6.73 7.33 7.70
CA ASP A 19 7.82 7.83 8.54
C ASP A 19 8.80 6.73 8.91
N GLU A 20 8.29 5.53 9.22
CA GLU A 20 9.11 4.42 9.68
C GLU A 20 9.85 3.72 8.53
N HIS A 21 9.19 3.51 7.40
CA HIS A 21 9.70 2.66 6.32
C HIS A 21 10.00 3.40 5.01
N GLY A 22 9.61 4.66 4.88
CA GLY A 22 9.68 5.37 3.61
C GLY A 22 11.09 5.49 3.03
N LYS A 23 12.09 5.54 3.88
CA LYS A 23 13.49 5.70 3.46
C LYS A 23 14.10 4.43 2.89
N SER A 24 13.57 3.27 3.24
CA SER A 24 14.14 1.99 2.81
C SER A 24 13.77 1.64 1.38
N ASN A 25 12.70 2.23 0.86
CA ASN A 25 12.20 1.99 -0.50
C ASN A 25 12.03 0.49 -0.78
N THR A 26 11.54 -0.24 0.21
CA THR A 26 11.39 -1.70 0.16
C THR A 26 9.93 -2.07 -0.02
N MET A 27 9.68 -3.15 -0.76
CA MET A 27 8.36 -3.72 -0.91
C MET A 27 8.11 -4.74 0.19
N TYR A 28 6.97 -4.63 0.87
CA TYR A 28 6.59 -5.51 1.98
C TYR A 28 5.36 -6.32 1.63
N PRO A 29 5.28 -7.60 2.01
CA PRO A 29 4.04 -8.34 1.94
C PRO A 29 3.10 -7.86 3.04
N GLY A 30 1.79 -7.89 2.77
CA GLY A 30 0.83 -7.46 3.76
C GLY A 30 -0.58 -7.91 3.42
N THR A 31 -1.54 -7.45 4.20
CA THR A 31 -2.96 -7.66 3.95
C THR A 31 -3.67 -6.31 3.94
N ASN A 32 -4.70 -6.19 3.08
CA ASN A 32 -5.51 -4.98 3.05
C ASN A 32 -6.70 -5.10 4.00
N GLU A 33 -7.60 -4.12 3.97
CA GLU A 33 -8.79 -4.07 4.82
C GLU A 33 -9.77 -5.23 4.58
N HIS A 34 -9.67 -5.87 3.41
CA HIS A 34 -10.52 -7.01 3.03
C HIS A 34 -9.87 -8.36 3.31
N GLY A 35 -8.68 -8.36 3.93
CA GLY A 35 -7.95 -9.60 4.19
C GLY A 35 -7.23 -10.18 2.99
N GLU A 36 -7.21 -9.47 1.87
CA GLU A 36 -6.50 -9.92 0.67
C GLU A 36 -4.99 -9.70 0.80
N SER A 37 -4.21 -10.60 0.22
CA SER A 37 -2.76 -10.45 0.17
C SER A 37 -2.39 -9.34 -0.80
N VAL A 38 -1.55 -8.40 -0.36
CA VAL A 38 -1.11 -7.29 -1.18
C VAL A 38 0.40 -7.11 -1.04
N TYR A 39 1.01 -6.48 -2.03
CA TYR A 39 2.38 -5.97 -1.92
C TYR A 39 2.30 -4.48 -1.64
N ILE A 40 3.04 -4.05 -0.62
CA ILE A 40 3.00 -2.68 -0.13
C ILE A 40 4.37 -2.05 -0.34
N SER A 41 4.43 -1.03 -1.20
CA SER A 41 5.64 -0.23 -1.40
C SER A 41 5.47 1.08 -0.65
N ILE A 42 6.37 1.34 0.30
CA ILE A 42 6.26 2.52 1.17
C ILE A 42 7.35 3.53 0.79
N PHE A 43 6.92 4.74 0.45
CA PHE A 43 7.79 5.87 0.16
C PHE A 43 7.58 6.93 1.24
N GLU A 44 8.40 7.96 1.24
CA GLU A 44 8.28 9.02 2.26
C GLU A 44 7.01 9.87 2.10
N ASP A 45 6.48 9.97 0.88
CA ASP A 45 5.33 10.82 0.56
C ASP A 45 4.07 10.04 0.18
N LYS A 46 4.15 8.73 0.01
CA LYS A 46 3.01 7.93 -0.46
C LYS A 46 3.20 6.46 -0.11
N ILE A 47 2.09 5.71 -0.18
CA ILE A 47 2.10 4.26 -0.07
C ILE A 47 1.42 3.72 -1.32
N VAL A 48 2.04 2.74 -1.97
CA VAL A 48 1.50 2.08 -3.16
C VAL A 48 1.19 0.63 -2.81
N THR A 49 -0.04 0.20 -3.04
CA THR A 49 -0.43 -1.20 -2.84
C THR A 49 -0.76 -1.83 -4.18
N MET A 50 -0.38 -3.11 -4.34
CA MET A 50 -0.64 -3.87 -5.55
C MET A 50 -1.33 -5.18 -5.19
N THR A 51 -2.45 -5.47 -5.86
CA THR A 51 -3.24 -6.68 -5.65
C THR A 51 -3.47 -7.37 -6.99
N SER A 52 -3.11 -8.64 -7.08
CA SER A 52 -3.38 -9.45 -8.28
C SER A 52 -4.86 -9.81 -8.33
N GLN A 53 -5.46 -9.67 -9.50
CA GLN A 53 -6.85 -10.05 -9.73
C GLN A 53 -6.94 -11.36 -10.51
N SER A 54 -8.11 -12.02 -10.40
CA SER A 54 -8.33 -13.31 -11.06
C SER A 54 -8.31 -13.22 -12.59
N ASN A 55 -8.54 -12.04 -13.15
CA ASN A 55 -8.54 -11.81 -14.60
C ASN A 55 -7.16 -11.51 -15.19
N GLY A 56 -6.09 -11.61 -14.40
CA GLY A 56 -4.72 -11.34 -14.83
C GLY A 56 -4.30 -9.89 -14.74
N TRP A 57 -5.20 -9.00 -14.32
CA TRP A 57 -4.87 -7.60 -14.10
C TRP A 57 -4.36 -7.38 -12.68
N MET A 58 -3.57 -6.35 -12.51
CA MET A 58 -3.10 -5.93 -11.19
C MET A 58 -3.76 -4.60 -10.84
N ARG A 59 -4.40 -4.54 -9.68
CA ARG A 59 -4.98 -3.31 -9.15
C ARG A 59 -3.93 -2.62 -8.30
N LYS A 60 -3.68 -1.35 -8.61
CA LYS A 60 -2.69 -0.54 -7.93
C LYS A 60 -3.38 0.67 -7.29
N ASN A 61 -3.21 0.85 -6.00
CA ASN A 61 -3.74 2.00 -5.27
C ASN A 61 -2.57 2.82 -4.72
N ILE A 62 -2.66 4.13 -4.85
CA ILE A 62 -1.66 5.06 -4.34
C ILE A 62 -2.33 5.96 -3.31
N TYR A 63 -1.76 6.00 -2.10
CA TYR A 63 -2.28 6.77 -0.98
C TYR A 63 -1.26 7.83 -0.59
N TYR A 64 -1.66 9.10 -0.64
CA TYR A 64 -0.77 10.23 -0.37
C TYR A 64 -0.95 10.73 1.06
N ARG A 65 0.05 11.47 1.55
CA ARG A 65 0.00 12.04 2.91
C ARG A 65 -1.13 13.05 3.11
N ASP A 66 -1.54 13.72 2.07
CA ASP A 66 -2.61 14.72 2.13
C ASP A 66 -4.01 14.11 2.16
N GLY A 67 -4.10 12.79 2.14
CA GLY A 67 -5.38 12.08 2.13
C GLY A 67 -5.92 11.78 0.74
N SER A 68 -5.27 12.24 -0.32
CA SER A 68 -5.69 11.94 -1.67
C SER A 68 -5.32 10.50 -2.05
N ARG A 69 -6.02 9.96 -3.04
CA ARG A 69 -5.89 8.56 -3.45
C ARG A 69 -6.05 8.43 -4.96
N GLU A 70 -5.26 7.56 -5.55
CA GLU A 70 -5.39 7.20 -6.97
C GLU A 70 -5.52 5.68 -7.10
N GLU A 71 -6.30 5.23 -8.07
CA GLU A 71 -6.42 3.80 -8.38
C GLU A 71 -6.19 3.59 -9.86
N THR A 72 -5.33 2.62 -10.20
CA THR A 72 -5.04 2.26 -11.58
C THR A 72 -5.05 0.75 -11.71
N PHE A 73 -5.25 0.28 -12.95
CA PHE A 73 -5.20 -1.14 -13.29
C PHE A 73 -4.12 -1.34 -14.35
N GLU A 74 -3.28 -2.35 -14.12
CA GLU A 74 -2.18 -2.68 -15.02
C GLU A 74 -2.23 -4.17 -15.37
N ARG A 75 -1.74 -4.48 -16.55
CA ARG A 75 -1.72 -5.86 -17.04
C ARG A 75 -0.31 -6.39 -17.20
#